data_ce28f50406e4ed811cb18b57ea72b385
#
_entry.id   ce28f50406e4ed811cb18b57ea72b385
#
_cell.length_a   1.000
_cell.length_b   1.000
_cell.length_c   1.000
_cell.angle_alpha   90.00
_cell.angle_beta   90.00
_cell.angle_gamma   90.00
#
_symmetry.space_group_name_H-M   'P 1'
#
loop_
_entity.id
_entity.type
_entity.pdbx_description
1 polymer ?
#
loop_
_entity_poly.entity_id
_entity_poly.type
_entity_poly.pdbx_seq_one_letter_code
_entity_poly.pdbx_strand_id
1 'polypeptide(L)'
;MTMAADSAIESEPTLYLSKKDSVRLAKIDRQNKKIKEKRDWTTWKPDPKRAMWLALVLPGAGQIYNRKYWKLPIIYGGFLGCAYAMRWNNQMYLDYSQAYLDIMDDDPTTKSYTQFLHLGTQINASNEERYKQIFKSRKDKFRRWRDLSFFCMLGVYALSVIDAYVDASLSQFDISDDLSLRLQPAVINGSSATERGTTSNGLNLNNSAIGVHGALTF
;
A
#
# COMPACT_ATOMS: atom_id res chain seq x y z
N MET A 1 -66.91 -60.33 4.80
CA MET A 1 -65.74 -60.65 3.99
C MET A 1 -64.85 -59.40 3.97
N THR A 2 -63.97 -59.34 4.97
CA THR A 2 -63.11 -58.19 5.19
C THR A 2 -61.70 -58.71 5.03
N MET A 3 -60.99 -58.24 4.00
CA MET A 3 -59.62 -58.49 3.76
C MET A 3 -58.79 -57.47 4.60
N ALA A 4 -58.01 -58.01 5.52
CA ALA A 4 -56.98 -57.26 6.24
C ALA A 4 -55.82 -57.02 5.29
N ALA A 5 -55.45 -55.76 5.06
CA ALA A 5 -54.22 -55.38 4.40
C ALA A 5 -53.09 -55.41 5.43
N ASP A 6 -52.19 -56.36 5.22
CA ASP A 6 -50.95 -56.53 5.97
C ASP A 6 -49.97 -55.40 5.58
N SER A 7 -49.74 -54.43 6.46
CA SER A 7 -48.75 -53.41 6.25
C SER A 7 -47.38 -53.94 6.67
N ALA A 8 -46.62 -54.42 5.73
CA ALA A 8 -45.21 -54.73 5.93
C ALA A 8 -44.47 -53.44 6.29
N ILE A 9 -44.08 -53.32 7.56
CA ILE A 9 -43.13 -52.33 8.06
C ILE A 9 -41.74 -52.74 7.54
N GLU A 10 -41.31 -52.09 6.47
CA GLU A 10 -39.98 -52.19 5.92
C GLU A 10 -39.02 -51.54 6.94
N SER A 11 -38.39 -52.41 7.77
CA SER A 11 -37.37 -52.02 8.71
C SER A 11 -36.11 -51.61 7.94
N GLU A 12 -35.80 -50.32 7.89
CA GLU A 12 -34.53 -49.84 7.41
C GLU A 12 -33.35 -50.59 8.07
N PRO A 13 -32.39 -51.09 7.30
CA PRO A 13 -31.23 -51.73 7.86
C PRO A 13 -30.39 -50.73 8.63
N THR A 14 -30.48 -50.73 9.96
CA THR A 14 -29.57 -49.98 10.79
C THR A 14 -28.17 -50.58 10.62
N LEU A 15 -27.37 -49.89 9.81
CA LEU A 15 -25.97 -50.28 9.55
C LEU A 15 -25.19 -50.11 10.83
N TYR A 16 -25.02 -51.19 11.58
CA TYR A 16 -24.14 -51.24 12.76
C TYR A 16 -22.70 -51.13 12.32
N LEU A 17 -22.18 -49.88 12.27
CA LEU A 17 -20.78 -49.62 11.96
C LEU A 17 -19.86 -50.27 13.01
N SER A 18 -19.00 -51.14 12.54
CA SER A 18 -17.98 -51.75 13.39
C SER A 18 -17.16 -50.63 14.09
N LYS A 19 -16.72 -50.89 15.34
CA LYS A 19 -15.89 -49.98 16.10
C LYS A 19 -14.64 -49.51 15.32
N LYS A 20 -14.13 -50.32 14.41
CA LYS A 20 -13.03 -50.00 13.49
C LYS A 20 -13.44 -49.04 12.40
N ASP A 21 -14.67 -49.13 11.92
CA ASP A 21 -15.19 -48.27 10.84
C ASP A 21 -15.57 -46.91 11.40
N SER A 22 -16.10 -46.80 12.62
CA SER A 22 -16.36 -45.55 13.29
C SER A 22 -15.07 -44.75 13.55
N VAL A 23 -13.97 -45.41 13.91
CA VAL A 23 -12.66 -44.78 14.07
C VAL A 23 -12.08 -44.28 12.72
N ARG A 24 -12.30 -45.08 11.65
CA ARG A 24 -11.90 -44.66 10.28
C ARG A 24 -12.68 -43.46 9.79
N LEU A 25 -13.98 -43.48 9.99
CA LEU A 25 -14.84 -42.32 9.63
C LEU A 25 -14.45 -41.07 10.40
N ALA A 26 -14.19 -41.16 11.71
CA ALA A 26 -13.73 -40.05 12.52
C ALA A 26 -12.36 -39.53 12.06
N LYS A 27 -11.47 -40.37 11.54
CA LYS A 27 -10.19 -39.91 10.94
C LYS A 27 -10.41 -39.22 9.61
N ILE A 28 -11.30 -39.73 8.77
CA ILE A 28 -11.64 -39.15 7.48
C ILE A 28 -12.31 -37.77 7.69
N ASP A 29 -13.23 -37.67 8.65
CA ASP A 29 -13.89 -36.41 8.99
C ASP A 29 -12.91 -35.37 9.52
N ARG A 30 -11.92 -35.79 10.36
CA ARG A 30 -10.85 -34.89 10.81
C ARG A 30 -9.95 -34.46 9.66
N GLN A 31 -9.66 -35.34 8.70
CA GLN A 31 -8.89 -34.97 7.51
C GLN A 31 -9.70 -34.05 6.58
N ASN A 32 -10.96 -34.35 6.35
CA ASN A 32 -11.86 -33.52 5.54
C ASN A 32 -12.09 -32.15 6.17
N LYS A 33 -12.20 -32.08 7.51
CA LYS A 33 -12.27 -30.81 8.24
C LYS A 33 -10.99 -30.00 8.07
N LYS A 34 -9.81 -30.63 8.17
CA LYS A 34 -8.52 -29.96 7.90
C LYS A 34 -8.37 -29.51 6.45
N ILE A 35 -8.94 -30.24 5.49
CA ILE A 35 -8.95 -29.86 4.06
C ILE A 35 -9.92 -28.69 3.83
N LYS A 36 -11.08 -28.71 4.49
CA LYS A 36 -12.09 -27.63 4.41
C LYS A 36 -11.63 -26.35 5.10
N GLU A 37 -10.75 -26.47 6.10
CA GLU A 37 -10.12 -25.32 6.79
C GLU A 37 -8.94 -24.71 6.00
N LYS A 38 -8.50 -25.35 4.92
CA LYS A 38 -7.58 -24.68 3.99
C LYS A 38 -8.28 -23.49 3.41
N ARG A 39 -7.75 -22.31 3.81
CA ARG A 39 -8.27 -21.00 3.35
C ARG A 39 -8.32 -20.99 1.82
N ASP A 40 -9.52 -20.78 1.28
CA ASP A 40 -9.70 -20.59 -0.14
C ASP A 40 -9.12 -19.24 -0.54
N TRP A 41 -7.99 -19.30 -1.24
CA TRP A 41 -7.21 -18.12 -1.58
C TRP A 41 -7.78 -17.35 -2.77
N THR A 42 -8.75 -17.91 -3.50
CA THR A 42 -9.39 -17.26 -4.63
C THR A 42 -10.48 -16.28 -4.17
N THR A 43 -11.19 -16.63 -3.10
CA THR A 43 -12.26 -15.81 -2.51
C THR A 43 -11.84 -15.06 -1.26
N TRP A 44 -10.57 -15.23 -0.81
CA TRP A 44 -10.11 -14.61 0.41
C TRP A 44 -9.94 -13.08 0.26
N LYS A 45 -10.63 -12.31 1.10
CA LYS A 45 -10.51 -10.87 1.21
C LYS A 45 -9.83 -10.50 2.53
N PRO A 46 -8.84 -9.59 2.55
CA PRO A 46 -8.18 -9.14 3.77
C PRO A 46 -9.12 -8.30 4.64
N ASP A 47 -9.02 -8.46 5.95
CA ASP A 47 -9.73 -7.63 6.93
C ASP A 47 -8.97 -6.30 7.13
N PRO A 48 -9.59 -5.13 6.87
CA PRO A 48 -8.95 -3.83 6.99
C PRO A 48 -8.40 -3.54 8.38
N LYS A 49 -9.11 -3.94 9.44
CA LYS A 49 -8.66 -3.73 10.81
C LYS A 49 -7.38 -4.52 11.11
N ARG A 50 -7.32 -5.78 10.66
CA ARG A 50 -6.13 -6.62 10.83
C ARG A 50 -4.95 -6.11 10.01
N ALA A 51 -5.21 -5.68 8.77
CA ALA A 51 -4.17 -5.10 7.90
C ALA A 51 -3.55 -3.86 8.56
N MET A 52 -4.38 -2.96 9.09
CA MET A 52 -3.95 -1.75 9.81
C MET A 52 -3.11 -2.09 11.05
N TRP A 53 -3.58 -3.00 11.92
CA TRP A 53 -2.85 -3.38 13.12
C TRP A 53 -1.51 -4.05 12.81
N LEU A 54 -1.46 -4.90 11.80
CA LEU A 54 -0.21 -5.52 11.35
C LEU A 54 0.77 -4.48 10.82
N ALA A 55 0.28 -3.52 10.03
CA ALA A 55 1.12 -2.43 9.51
C ALA A 55 1.60 -1.49 10.64
N LEU A 56 0.81 -1.33 11.70
CA LEU A 56 1.16 -0.52 12.88
C LEU A 56 2.23 -1.20 13.75
N VAL A 57 2.24 -2.52 13.85
CA VAL A 57 3.25 -3.26 14.64
C VAL A 57 4.55 -3.38 13.87
N LEU A 58 4.48 -3.70 12.58
CA LEU A 58 5.64 -3.90 11.73
C LEU A 58 5.39 -3.24 10.36
N PRO A 59 6.19 -2.23 9.98
CA PRO A 59 6.06 -1.58 8.68
C PRO A 59 6.23 -2.62 7.56
N GLY A 60 5.28 -2.64 6.63
CA GLY A 60 5.26 -3.63 5.55
C GLY A 60 4.43 -4.90 5.83
N ALA A 61 4.15 -5.25 7.09
CA ALA A 61 3.38 -6.46 7.41
C ALA A 61 1.92 -6.38 6.90
N GLY A 62 1.32 -5.20 6.87
CA GLY A 62 0.01 -4.98 6.28
C GLY A 62 -0.03 -5.27 4.79
N GLN A 63 1.00 -4.86 4.04
CA GLN A 63 1.14 -5.13 2.61
C GLN A 63 1.36 -6.61 2.32
N ILE A 64 2.13 -7.31 3.18
CA ILE A 64 2.30 -8.77 3.11
C ILE A 64 0.95 -9.45 3.35
N TYR A 65 0.20 -9.03 4.35
CA TYR A 65 -1.12 -9.55 4.63
C TYR A 65 -2.10 -9.33 3.47
N ASN A 66 -2.05 -8.15 2.82
CA ASN A 66 -2.85 -7.79 1.65
C ASN A 66 -2.32 -8.43 0.34
N ARG A 67 -1.20 -9.16 0.38
CA ARG A 67 -0.52 -9.77 -0.78
C ARG A 67 -0.03 -8.77 -1.83
N LYS A 68 0.18 -7.52 -1.46
CA LYS A 68 0.69 -6.46 -2.33
C LYS A 68 2.22 -6.35 -2.20
N TYR A 69 2.93 -7.45 -2.43
CA TYR A 69 4.40 -7.55 -2.23
C TYR A 69 5.20 -6.54 -3.05
N TRP A 70 4.70 -6.12 -4.21
CA TRP A 70 5.36 -5.14 -5.07
C TRP A 70 5.51 -3.76 -4.42
N LYS A 71 4.69 -3.44 -3.41
CA LYS A 71 4.78 -2.19 -2.65
C LYS A 71 5.89 -2.20 -1.59
N LEU A 72 6.35 -3.39 -1.17
CA LEU A 72 7.38 -3.53 -0.14
C LEU A 72 8.69 -2.83 -0.51
N PRO A 73 9.25 -2.98 -1.74
CA PRO A 73 10.46 -2.27 -2.12
C PRO A 73 10.32 -0.75 -2.05
N ILE A 74 9.14 -0.20 -2.34
CA ILE A 74 8.87 1.25 -2.28
C ILE A 74 8.90 1.73 -0.83
N ILE A 75 8.20 1.02 0.06
CA ILE A 75 8.12 1.35 1.48
C ILE A 75 9.49 1.25 2.14
N TYR A 76 10.19 0.11 1.96
CA TYR A 76 11.53 -0.07 2.54
C TYR A 76 12.56 0.85 1.90
N GLY A 77 12.45 1.15 0.61
CA GLY A 77 13.28 2.16 -0.06
C GLY A 77 13.11 3.54 0.56
N GLY A 78 11.87 3.93 0.87
CA GLY A 78 11.57 5.16 1.59
C GLY A 78 12.20 5.20 2.99
N PHE A 79 12.08 4.11 3.76
CA PHE A 79 12.71 4.00 5.08
C PHE A 79 14.23 4.08 5.01
N LEU A 80 14.84 3.33 4.09
CA LEU A 80 16.29 3.32 3.91
C LEU A 80 16.79 4.70 3.48
N GLY A 81 16.08 5.38 2.57
CA GLY A 81 16.42 6.74 2.15
C GLY A 81 16.38 7.73 3.31
N CYS A 82 15.32 7.71 4.12
CA CYS A 82 15.19 8.55 5.30
C CYS A 82 16.25 8.23 6.37
N ALA A 83 16.52 6.94 6.61
CA ALA A 83 17.54 6.51 7.56
C ALA A 83 18.96 6.93 7.13
N TYR A 84 19.25 6.78 5.83
CA TYR A 84 20.52 7.26 5.26
C TYR A 84 20.65 8.77 5.40
N ALA A 85 19.61 9.54 5.02
CA ALA A 85 19.61 10.99 5.16
C ALA A 85 19.79 11.42 6.62
N MET A 86 19.11 10.76 7.55
CA MET A 86 19.25 11.03 9.00
C MET A 86 20.67 10.75 9.49
N ARG A 87 21.25 9.60 9.10
CA ARG A 87 22.62 9.23 9.47
C ARG A 87 23.64 10.22 8.90
N TRP A 88 23.52 10.57 7.62
CA TRP A 88 24.38 11.53 6.94
C TRP A 88 24.32 12.91 7.61
N ASN A 89 23.12 13.44 7.82
CA ASN A 89 22.93 14.74 8.45
C ASN A 89 23.43 14.74 9.91
N ASN A 90 23.27 13.61 10.63
CA ASN A 90 23.79 13.48 11.98
C ASN A 90 25.33 13.49 12.00
N GLN A 91 25.97 12.78 11.05
CA GLN A 91 27.43 12.80 10.94
C GLN A 91 27.93 14.22 10.67
N MET A 92 27.36 14.90 9.67
CA MET A 92 27.70 16.31 9.37
C MET A 92 27.48 17.24 10.57
N TYR A 93 26.37 17.02 11.31
CA TYR A 93 26.10 17.78 12.53
C TYR A 93 27.22 17.60 13.56
N LEU A 94 27.68 16.36 13.80
CA LEU A 94 28.76 16.08 14.75
C LEU A 94 30.09 16.71 14.31
N ASP A 95 30.44 16.55 13.03
CA ASP A 95 31.65 17.07 12.44
C ASP A 95 31.73 18.62 12.53
N TYR A 96 30.64 19.30 12.14
CA TYR A 96 30.58 20.77 12.28
C TYR A 96 30.44 21.24 13.74
N SER A 97 29.86 20.41 14.61
CA SER A 97 29.82 20.71 16.04
C SER A 97 31.21 20.65 16.66
N GLN A 98 31.99 19.62 16.31
CA GLN A 98 33.38 19.51 16.76
C GLN A 98 34.21 20.64 16.22
N ALA A 99 34.14 20.92 14.91
CA ALA A 99 34.87 22.05 14.31
C ALA A 99 34.52 23.42 14.94
N TYR A 100 33.25 23.60 15.35
CA TYR A 100 32.82 24.80 16.06
C TYR A 100 33.40 24.88 17.47
N LEU A 101 33.50 23.78 18.21
CA LEU A 101 34.11 23.72 19.53
C LEU A 101 35.58 23.98 19.45
N ASP A 102 36.30 23.35 18.53
CA ASP A 102 37.76 23.49 18.36
C ASP A 102 38.18 24.89 17.92
N ILE A 103 37.28 25.66 17.27
CA ILE A 103 37.58 27.08 16.93
C ILE A 103 37.36 28.00 18.13
N MET A 104 36.53 27.58 19.09
CA MET A 104 36.28 28.33 20.32
C MET A 104 37.24 27.97 21.47
N ASP A 105 37.96 26.87 21.30
CA ASP A 105 38.96 26.38 22.24
C ASP A 105 40.30 27.06 21.95
N ASP A 106 41.01 27.45 23.01
CA ASP A 106 42.35 28.02 22.90
C ASP A 106 43.47 26.97 22.76
N ASP A 107 43.10 25.67 22.63
CA ASP A 107 44.04 24.56 22.49
C ASP A 107 44.60 24.48 21.05
N PRO A 108 45.91 24.70 20.82
CA PRO A 108 46.48 24.62 19.48
C PRO A 108 46.57 23.21 18.90
N THR A 109 46.25 22.16 19.68
CA THR A 109 46.29 20.75 19.23
C THR A 109 45.01 20.30 18.58
N THR A 110 43.84 20.91 18.90
CA THR A 110 42.53 20.61 18.37
C THR A 110 42.27 21.49 17.14
N LYS A 111 42.30 20.87 15.92
CA LYS A 111 42.17 21.59 14.64
C LYS A 111 41.23 20.83 13.66
N SER A 112 40.16 20.22 14.15
CA SER A 112 39.23 19.47 13.30
C SER A 112 38.56 20.37 12.25
N TYR A 113 38.47 21.68 12.48
CA TYR A 113 37.95 22.64 11.51
C TYR A 113 38.80 22.74 10.23
N THR A 114 40.09 22.33 10.26
CA THR A 114 40.96 22.41 9.08
C THR A 114 40.50 21.55 7.92
N GLN A 115 39.82 20.44 8.17
CA GLN A 115 39.24 19.55 7.14
C GLN A 115 38.12 20.20 6.32
N PHE A 116 37.53 21.28 6.84
CA PHE A 116 36.44 22.02 6.18
C PHE A 116 36.91 23.30 5.50
N LEU A 117 38.17 23.63 5.63
CA LEU A 117 38.78 24.78 5.00
C LEU A 117 39.29 24.45 3.59
N HIS A 118 39.24 25.41 2.69
CA HIS A 118 39.90 25.27 1.41
C HIS A 118 41.43 25.18 1.61
N LEU A 119 42.09 24.40 0.73
CA LEU A 119 43.54 24.25 0.73
C LEU A 119 44.22 25.62 0.74
N GLY A 120 45.13 25.84 1.72
CA GLY A 120 45.87 27.09 1.88
C GLY A 120 45.17 28.18 2.71
N THR A 121 43.92 27.95 3.14
CA THR A 121 43.23 28.90 4.01
C THR A 121 43.66 28.68 5.47
N GLN A 122 44.12 29.75 6.12
CA GLN A 122 44.40 29.74 7.55
C GLN A 122 43.39 30.63 8.29
N ILE A 123 42.99 30.22 9.48
CA ILE A 123 42.17 31.04 10.36
C ILE A 123 43.10 32.00 11.11
N ASN A 124 42.86 33.29 10.96
CA ASN A 124 43.55 34.37 11.61
C ASN A 124 42.55 35.19 12.43
N ALA A 125 43.04 35.99 13.38
CA ALA A 125 42.18 36.83 14.21
C ALA A 125 41.22 37.75 13.45
N SER A 126 41.51 38.07 12.17
CA SER A 126 40.64 38.90 11.32
C SER A 126 39.48 38.14 10.70
N ASN A 127 39.57 36.81 10.53
CA ASN A 127 38.55 36.00 9.87
C ASN A 127 37.90 34.94 10.79
N GLU A 128 38.41 34.77 11.99
CA GLU A 128 37.96 33.77 12.98
C GLU A 128 36.49 33.92 13.31
N GLU A 129 36.00 35.11 13.60
CA GLU A 129 34.60 35.35 13.94
C GLU A 129 33.68 34.97 12.79
N ARG A 130 34.09 35.22 11.54
CA ARG A 130 33.33 34.77 10.34
C ARG A 130 33.25 33.25 10.25
N TYR A 131 34.35 32.54 10.54
CA TYR A 131 34.32 31.06 10.51
C TYR A 131 33.52 30.50 11.67
N LYS A 132 33.55 31.06 12.87
CA LYS A 132 32.67 30.70 13.99
C LYS A 132 31.21 30.78 13.59
N GLN A 133 30.78 31.85 12.93
CA GLN A 133 29.41 32.02 12.42
C GLN A 133 29.07 31.00 11.33
N ILE A 134 29.98 30.70 10.42
CA ILE A 134 29.81 29.72 9.36
C ILE A 134 29.59 28.32 9.96
N PHE A 135 30.47 27.88 10.87
CA PHE A 135 30.40 26.57 11.51
C PHE A 135 29.14 26.44 12.37
N LYS A 136 28.78 27.46 13.13
CA LYS A 136 27.52 27.53 13.87
C LYS A 136 26.29 27.37 12.93
N SER A 137 26.24 28.14 11.87
CA SER A 137 25.17 28.10 10.89
C SER A 137 25.06 26.72 10.21
N ARG A 138 26.20 26.10 9.84
CA ARG A 138 26.24 24.76 9.25
C ARG A 138 25.77 23.68 10.24
N LYS A 139 26.27 23.72 11.48
CA LYS A 139 25.84 22.85 12.57
C LYS A 139 24.32 22.93 12.75
N ASP A 140 23.75 24.13 12.87
CA ASP A 140 22.32 24.32 13.09
C ASP A 140 21.49 23.90 11.86
N LYS A 141 22.03 24.06 10.65
CA LYS A 141 21.43 23.55 9.42
C LYS A 141 21.33 22.03 9.42
N PHE A 142 22.43 21.32 9.66
CA PHE A 142 22.44 19.86 9.66
C PHE A 142 21.63 19.26 10.80
N ARG A 143 21.56 19.91 11.97
CA ARG A 143 20.64 19.54 13.03
C ARG A 143 19.19 19.55 12.56
N ARG A 144 18.76 20.66 11.93
CA ARG A 144 17.39 20.78 11.39
C ARG A 144 17.11 19.73 10.30
N TRP A 145 18.05 19.46 9.42
CA TRP A 145 17.89 18.46 8.36
C TRP A 145 17.81 17.04 8.91
N ARG A 146 18.59 16.74 9.96
CA ARG A 146 18.48 15.46 10.69
C ARG A 146 17.09 15.29 11.29
N ASP A 147 16.61 16.31 12.00
CA ASP A 147 15.31 16.29 12.66
C ASP A 147 14.19 16.20 11.61
N LEU A 148 14.30 16.89 10.47
CA LEU A 148 13.38 16.76 9.34
C LEU A 148 13.38 15.34 8.76
N SER A 149 14.53 14.71 8.61
CA SER A 149 14.65 13.32 8.13
C SER A 149 13.91 12.34 9.05
N PHE A 150 13.94 12.57 10.36
CA PHE A 150 13.18 11.80 11.34
C PHE A 150 11.66 11.95 11.12
N PHE A 151 11.17 13.18 10.96
CA PHE A 151 9.76 13.42 10.67
C PHE A 151 9.31 12.85 9.32
N CYS A 152 10.18 12.92 8.30
CA CYS A 152 9.91 12.27 7.02
C CYS A 152 9.77 10.74 7.17
N MET A 153 10.63 10.12 7.96
CA MET A 153 10.55 8.68 8.24
C MET A 153 9.24 8.31 8.95
N LEU A 154 8.80 9.13 9.91
CA LEU A 154 7.50 8.96 10.57
C LEU A 154 6.34 9.13 9.57
N GLY A 155 6.45 10.08 8.64
CA GLY A 155 5.48 10.27 7.55
C GLY A 155 5.38 9.05 6.62
N VAL A 156 6.51 8.49 6.20
CA VAL A 156 6.55 7.25 5.39
C VAL A 156 5.89 6.10 6.14
N TYR A 157 6.12 6.00 7.45
CA TYR A 157 5.47 5.00 8.28
C TYR A 157 3.94 5.17 8.31
N ALA A 158 3.47 6.37 8.59
CA ALA A 158 2.03 6.68 8.64
C ALA A 158 1.35 6.39 7.29
N LEU A 159 1.99 6.79 6.18
CA LEU A 159 1.49 6.49 4.83
C LEU A 159 1.43 4.99 4.56
N SER A 160 2.42 4.21 5.02
CA SER A 160 2.42 2.74 4.90
C SER A 160 1.23 2.11 5.63
N VAL A 161 0.89 2.60 6.83
CA VAL A 161 -0.27 2.10 7.59
C VAL A 161 -1.59 2.43 6.89
N ILE A 162 -1.73 3.68 6.41
CA ILE A 162 -2.92 4.13 5.66
C ILE A 162 -3.09 3.31 4.38
N ASP A 163 -2.01 3.12 3.61
CA ASP A 163 -2.01 2.33 2.38
C ASP A 163 -2.46 0.89 2.63
N ALA A 164 -1.96 0.24 3.69
CA ALA A 164 -2.37 -1.11 4.05
C ALA A 164 -3.86 -1.20 4.40
N TYR A 165 -4.39 -0.21 5.12
CA TYR A 165 -5.82 -0.12 5.45
C TYR A 165 -6.69 0.10 4.21
N VAL A 166 -6.31 1.04 3.36
CA VAL A 166 -7.04 1.38 2.12
C VAL A 166 -7.06 0.18 1.17
N ASP A 167 -5.93 -0.48 0.95
CA ASP A 167 -5.87 -1.67 0.09
C ASP A 167 -6.80 -2.80 0.58
N ALA A 168 -6.80 -3.04 1.89
CA ALA A 168 -7.69 -4.05 2.47
C ALA A 168 -9.17 -3.65 2.37
N SER A 169 -9.48 -2.37 2.56
CA SER A 169 -10.84 -1.85 2.43
C SER A 169 -11.34 -1.96 0.98
N LEU A 170 -10.50 -1.54 0.02
CA LEU A 170 -10.85 -1.63 -1.41
C LEU A 170 -11.03 -3.07 -1.88
N SER A 171 -10.31 -4.04 -1.31
CA SER A 171 -10.47 -5.45 -1.65
C SER A 171 -11.81 -6.04 -1.19
N GLN A 172 -12.52 -5.39 -0.29
CA GLN A 172 -13.85 -5.81 0.17
C GLN A 172 -14.96 -5.34 -0.77
N PHE A 173 -14.72 -4.29 -1.55
CA PHE A 173 -15.69 -3.85 -2.55
C PHE A 173 -15.75 -4.90 -3.66
N ASP A 174 -16.91 -5.53 -3.78
CA ASP A 174 -17.26 -6.39 -4.91
C ASP A 174 -17.76 -5.47 -6.03
N ILE A 175 -16.93 -5.28 -7.04
CA ILE A 175 -17.44 -4.75 -8.31
C ILE A 175 -18.11 -5.96 -8.94
N SER A 176 -19.42 -6.12 -8.70
CA SER A 176 -20.18 -7.17 -9.34
C SER A 176 -20.01 -7.05 -10.86
N ASP A 177 -19.82 -8.18 -11.54
CA ASP A 177 -19.68 -8.24 -12.99
C ASP A 177 -20.92 -7.69 -13.74
N ASP A 178 -21.99 -7.38 -12.99
CA ASP A 178 -23.23 -6.77 -13.49
C ASP A 178 -23.06 -5.29 -13.87
N LEU A 179 -22.01 -4.60 -13.36
CA LEU A 179 -21.74 -3.21 -13.72
C LEU A 179 -20.84 -3.15 -14.96
N SER A 180 -21.41 -3.11 -16.14
CA SER A 180 -20.64 -2.96 -17.37
C SER A 180 -20.81 -1.57 -17.97
N LEU A 181 -19.68 -0.85 -18.11
CA LEU A 181 -19.62 0.40 -18.86
C LEU A 181 -19.27 0.10 -20.32
N ARG A 182 -20.23 0.28 -21.22
CA ARG A 182 -20.04 0.10 -22.65
C ARG A 182 -19.86 1.46 -23.32
N LEU A 183 -18.65 1.73 -23.77
CA LEU A 183 -18.34 2.93 -24.54
C LEU A 183 -18.30 2.56 -26.02
N GLN A 184 -19.12 3.21 -26.81
CA GLN A 184 -19.14 3.02 -28.27
C GLN A 184 -19.03 4.36 -28.98
N PRO A 185 -18.26 4.45 -30.08
CA PRO A 185 -18.30 5.62 -30.92
C PRO A 185 -19.69 5.73 -31.57
N ALA A 186 -20.28 6.87 -31.44
CA ALA A 186 -21.61 7.15 -32.02
C ALA A 186 -21.53 8.33 -32.95
N VAL A 187 -22.20 8.23 -34.09
CA VAL A 187 -22.41 9.34 -35.02
C VAL A 187 -23.78 9.90 -34.72
N ILE A 188 -23.84 11.09 -34.18
CA ILE A 188 -25.10 11.79 -33.89
C ILE A 188 -25.46 12.59 -35.12
N ASN A 189 -26.49 12.14 -35.85
CA ASN A 189 -27.06 12.89 -36.92
C ASN A 189 -28.07 13.88 -36.34
N GLY A 190 -27.75 15.17 -36.41
CA GLY A 190 -28.67 16.24 -36.01
C GLY A 190 -29.79 16.40 -37.05
N SER A 191 -30.71 15.44 -37.09
CA SER A 191 -32.00 15.66 -37.76
C SER A 191 -32.88 16.43 -36.80
N SER A 192 -33.00 17.75 -37.00
CA SER A 192 -34.08 18.52 -36.42
C SER A 192 -35.43 17.84 -36.82
N ALA A 193 -36.18 17.45 -35.80
CA ALA A 193 -37.53 16.90 -35.97
C ALA A 193 -38.40 18.00 -36.62
N THR A 194 -38.54 17.93 -37.94
CA THR A 194 -39.65 18.53 -38.66
C THR A 194 -40.30 17.41 -39.46
N GLU A 195 -41.54 17.13 -39.10
CA GLU A 195 -42.41 16.18 -39.78
C GLU A 195 -42.47 16.42 -41.31
N ARG A 196 -42.38 15.36 -42.02
CA ARG A 196 -43.04 14.90 -43.23
C ARG A 196 -42.09 14.18 -44.16
N GLY A 197 -42.31 12.88 -44.18
CA GLY A 197 -42.18 11.98 -45.30
C GLY A 197 -41.32 12.40 -46.49
N THR A 198 -40.11 11.83 -46.50
CA THR A 198 -39.49 11.34 -47.74
C THR A 198 -38.29 10.45 -47.34
N THR A 199 -38.38 9.19 -47.68
CA THR A 199 -37.25 8.26 -47.65
C THR A 199 -36.13 8.75 -48.55
N SER A 200 -35.04 9.24 -47.98
CA SER A 200 -33.77 9.34 -48.66
C SER A 200 -32.69 8.74 -47.79
N ASN A 201 -32.27 7.52 -48.14
CA ASN A 201 -31.09 6.85 -47.64
C ASN A 201 -29.83 7.63 -48.09
N GLY A 202 -29.53 8.74 -47.51
CA GLY A 202 -28.31 9.50 -47.73
C GLY A 202 -27.72 9.92 -46.40
N LEU A 203 -26.53 9.40 -46.05
CA LEU A 203 -25.73 9.90 -44.95
C LEU A 203 -25.36 11.36 -45.23
N ASN A 204 -26.11 12.27 -44.65
CA ASN A 204 -25.87 13.70 -44.79
C ASN A 204 -24.74 14.10 -43.82
N LEU A 205 -23.50 14.06 -44.31
CA LEU A 205 -22.30 14.29 -43.53
C LEU A 205 -22.15 15.75 -43.04
N ASN A 206 -22.99 16.67 -43.53
CA ASN A 206 -22.89 18.10 -43.18
C ASN A 206 -23.49 18.48 -41.82
N ASN A 207 -24.21 17.54 -41.15
CA ASN A 207 -24.82 17.79 -39.84
C ASN A 207 -24.63 16.62 -38.87
N SER A 208 -23.54 15.87 -39.04
CA SER A 208 -23.20 14.72 -38.18
C SER A 208 -22.06 15.12 -37.23
N ALA A 209 -22.26 14.94 -35.93
CA ALA A 209 -21.27 15.07 -34.91
C ALA A 209 -20.77 13.68 -34.47
N ILE A 210 -19.47 13.53 -34.33
CA ILE A 210 -18.87 12.31 -33.78
C ILE A 210 -18.85 12.48 -32.25
N GLY A 211 -19.50 11.56 -31.57
CA GLY A 211 -19.59 11.53 -30.12
C GLY A 211 -19.24 10.16 -29.56
N VAL A 212 -19.24 10.04 -28.26
CA VAL A 212 -19.09 8.77 -27.55
C VAL A 212 -20.39 8.50 -26.80
N HIS A 213 -21.02 7.36 -27.09
CA HIS A 213 -22.18 6.88 -26.36
C HIS A 213 -21.74 5.96 -25.24
N GLY A 214 -22.08 6.34 -23.99
CA GLY A 214 -21.83 5.52 -22.79
C GLY A 214 -23.16 4.92 -22.33
N ALA A 215 -23.21 3.60 -22.17
CA ALA A 215 -24.33 2.88 -21.55
C ALA A 215 -23.81 2.21 -20.27
N LEU A 216 -24.47 2.48 -19.14
CA LEU A 216 -24.31 1.75 -17.88
C LEU A 216 -25.44 0.75 -17.79
N THR A 217 -25.09 -0.54 -17.72
CA THR A 217 -26.01 -1.61 -17.36
C THR A 217 -25.82 -1.98 -15.90
N PHE A 218 -26.92 -2.01 -15.16
CA PHE A 218 -27.00 -2.40 -13.75
C PHE A 218 -27.51 -3.81 -13.63
#